data_116f0db19fa27f0de760f2fd98c1ad36
#
_entry.id   116f0db19fa27f0de760f2fd98c1ad36
#
_cell.length_a   1.000
_cell.length_b   1.000
_cell.length_c   1.000
_cell.angle_alpha   90.00
_cell.angle_beta   90.00
_cell.angle_gamma   90.00
#
_symmetry.space_group_name_H-M   'P 1'
#
loop_
_entity.id
_entity.type
_entity.pdbx_description
1 polymer ?
#
loop_
_entity_poly.entity_id
_entity_poly.type
_entity_poly.pdbx_seq_one_letter_code
_entity_poly.pdbx_strand_id
1 'polypeptide(L)'
;MRESAGRYRPPVRPRQPAVRRKHSRLAVDVVASPGLRAPGLGAWLSSLAPVRARGAVTVAVVSDARVRALNHRYRRKPLVTDVLSFPSEDPGYLGDIVIAAGVARRQARQAGHSLQTELRVLALHGLLHLLGYDHERDNGRMARIEARLRSRGGLREGLIERHR
;
A
#
# COMPACT_ATOMS: atom_id res chain seq x y z
N MET A 1 -22.80 -21.36 13.43
CA MET A 1 -22.21 -21.45 12.08
C MET A 1 -21.26 -20.28 11.90
N ARG A 2 -19.97 -20.54 11.92
CA ARG A 2 -18.96 -19.50 11.63
C ARG A 2 -18.74 -19.50 10.13
N GLU A 3 -19.30 -18.51 9.43
CA GLU A 3 -18.97 -18.26 8.02
C GLU A 3 -17.47 -17.99 7.88
N SER A 4 -16.80 -18.86 7.15
CA SER A 4 -15.41 -18.67 6.78
C SER A 4 -15.35 -17.44 5.87
N ALA A 5 -14.82 -16.35 6.39
CA ALA A 5 -14.47 -15.18 5.60
C ALA A 5 -13.57 -15.65 4.45
N GLY A 6 -14.06 -15.55 3.22
CA GLY A 6 -13.36 -15.97 2.03
C GLY A 6 -11.95 -15.36 2.00
N ARG A 7 -10.94 -16.22 2.01
CA ARG A 7 -9.52 -15.81 1.99
C ARG A 7 -9.27 -14.92 0.77
N TYR A 8 -8.69 -13.76 0.99
CA TYR A 8 -8.21 -12.90 -0.08
C TYR A 8 -7.26 -13.71 -0.98
N ARG A 9 -7.58 -13.75 -2.28
CA ARG A 9 -6.66 -14.22 -3.31
C ARG A 9 -6.09 -13.00 -4.02
N PRO A 10 -4.78 -12.74 -3.91
CA PRO A 10 -4.16 -11.62 -4.61
C PRO A 10 -4.37 -11.75 -6.12
N PRO A 11 -4.48 -10.63 -6.85
CA PRO A 11 -4.71 -10.63 -8.29
C PRO A 11 -3.60 -11.29 -9.11
N VAL A 12 -2.43 -11.42 -8.53
CA VAL A 12 -1.30 -12.20 -9.06
C VAL A 12 -0.59 -12.82 -7.84
N ARG A 13 -0.39 -14.13 -7.82
CA ARG A 13 0.58 -14.71 -6.89
C ARG A 13 1.97 -14.29 -7.39
N PRO A 14 2.72 -13.49 -6.65
CA PRO A 14 4.13 -13.33 -6.97
C PRO A 14 4.77 -14.73 -6.92
N ARG A 15 5.57 -15.04 -7.92
CA ARG A 15 6.48 -16.20 -7.80
C ARG A 15 7.24 -15.97 -6.50
N GLN A 16 7.08 -16.89 -5.54
CA GLN A 16 7.88 -16.86 -4.33
C GLN A 16 9.34 -16.71 -4.76
N PRO A 17 10.04 -15.68 -4.34
CA PRO A 17 11.48 -15.65 -4.53
C PRO A 17 12.02 -16.79 -3.65
N ALA A 18 12.31 -17.93 -4.29
CA ALA A 18 13.20 -18.88 -3.69
C ALA A 18 14.52 -18.13 -3.48
N VAL A 19 14.79 -17.75 -2.28
CA VAL A 19 16.12 -17.67 -1.68
C VAL A 19 16.03 -16.94 -0.33
N ARG A 20 16.33 -17.66 0.72
CA ARG A 20 16.83 -17.13 1.99
C ARG A 20 18.01 -16.19 1.71
N ARG A 21 17.74 -14.93 1.44
CA ARG A 21 18.76 -13.90 1.57
C ARG A 21 18.61 -13.26 2.94
N LYS A 22 19.68 -13.30 3.74
CA LYS A 22 19.89 -12.49 4.94
C LYS A 22 19.81 -11.01 4.51
N HIS A 23 18.61 -10.46 4.31
CA HIS A 23 18.45 -9.06 3.94
C HIS A 23 17.63 -8.37 5.01
N SER A 24 18.26 -7.42 5.63
CA SER A 24 17.69 -6.49 6.59
C SER A 24 16.68 -5.50 6.00
N ARG A 25 16.34 -5.58 4.72
CA ARG A 25 15.44 -4.66 4.03
C ARG A 25 14.20 -5.35 3.50
N LEU A 26 13.09 -4.61 3.47
CA LEU A 26 11.83 -5.03 2.88
C LEU A 26 11.99 -5.24 1.36
N ALA A 27 11.60 -6.41 0.86
CA ALA A 27 11.45 -6.64 -0.57
C ALA A 27 10.08 -6.12 -1.03
N VAL A 28 10.06 -5.24 -2.03
CA VAL A 28 8.82 -4.67 -2.56
C VAL A 28 8.64 -5.11 -4.01
N ASP A 29 7.57 -5.85 -4.27
CA ASP A 29 7.15 -6.25 -5.60
C ASP A 29 6.08 -5.29 -6.10
N VAL A 30 6.25 -4.73 -7.30
CA VAL A 30 5.28 -3.80 -7.88
C VAL A 30 4.65 -4.41 -9.11
N VAL A 31 3.33 -4.54 -9.09
CA VAL A 31 2.53 -5.05 -10.19
C VAL A 31 1.59 -3.95 -10.67
N ALA A 32 1.55 -3.69 -11.97
CA ALA A 32 0.64 -2.73 -12.55
C ALA A 32 -0.25 -3.39 -13.62
N SER A 33 -1.52 -3.05 -13.66
CA SER A 33 -2.42 -3.47 -14.72
C SER A 33 -1.96 -2.93 -16.07
N PRO A 34 -2.32 -3.56 -17.21
CA PRO A 34 -1.93 -3.10 -18.54
C PRO A 34 -2.20 -1.60 -18.73
N GLY A 35 -1.21 -0.88 -19.28
CA GLY A 35 -1.28 0.56 -19.49
C GLY A 35 -0.96 1.43 -18.28
N LEU A 36 -0.78 0.85 -17.09
CA LEU A 36 -0.37 1.55 -15.87
C LEU A 36 1.12 1.37 -15.61
N ARG A 37 1.75 2.36 -14.99
CA ARG A 37 3.17 2.32 -14.63
C ARG A 37 3.41 2.96 -13.27
N ALA A 38 4.34 2.39 -12.53
CA ALA A 38 4.80 2.92 -11.24
C ALA A 38 6.34 2.79 -11.13
N PRO A 39 7.11 3.48 -12.00
CA PRO A 39 8.55 3.33 -12.04
C PRO A 39 9.20 3.78 -10.73
N GLY A 40 10.16 2.99 -10.23
CA GLY A 40 10.93 3.30 -9.04
C GLY A 40 10.15 3.21 -7.71
N LEU A 41 8.85 2.90 -7.71
CA LEU A 41 8.03 2.84 -6.51
C LEU A 41 8.56 1.81 -5.52
N GLY A 42 8.89 0.61 -5.99
CA GLY A 42 9.38 -0.47 -5.14
C GLY A 42 10.69 -0.13 -4.44
N ALA A 43 11.68 0.37 -5.18
CA ALA A 43 12.96 0.78 -4.64
C ALA A 43 12.83 1.94 -3.63
N TRP A 44 11.99 2.93 -3.94
CA TRP A 44 11.72 4.05 -3.06
C TRP A 44 11.07 3.59 -1.74
N LEU A 45 10.03 2.76 -1.80
CA LEU A 45 9.34 2.26 -0.60
C LEU A 45 10.25 1.37 0.25
N SER A 46 11.04 0.49 -0.37
CA SER A 46 12.03 -0.35 0.31
C SER A 46 13.08 0.49 1.05
N SER A 47 13.53 1.60 0.45
CA SER A 47 14.53 2.48 1.06
C SER A 47 14.05 3.21 2.30
N LEU A 48 12.74 3.47 2.39
CA LEU A 48 12.10 4.19 3.51
C LEU A 48 11.51 3.28 4.57
N ALA A 49 11.29 2.00 4.25
CA ALA A 49 10.62 1.07 5.15
C ALA A 49 11.25 1.07 6.54
N PRO A 50 10.45 1.13 7.61
CA PRO A 50 10.97 1.01 8.97
C PRO A 50 11.77 -0.29 9.17
N VAL A 51 12.75 -0.28 10.06
CA VAL A 51 13.61 -1.45 10.34
C VAL A 51 12.81 -2.72 10.69
N ARG A 52 11.64 -2.56 11.30
CA ARG A 52 10.74 -3.66 11.63
C ARG A 52 9.97 -4.23 10.42
N ALA A 53 9.92 -3.51 9.30
CA ALA A 53 9.32 -4.01 8.06
C ALA A 53 10.28 -5.01 7.41
N ARG A 54 10.04 -6.29 7.67
CA ARG A 54 10.87 -7.39 7.18
C ARG A 54 10.06 -8.32 6.31
N GLY A 55 10.73 -8.96 5.36
CA GLY A 55 10.09 -9.88 4.42
C GLY A 55 9.74 -9.20 3.10
N ALA A 56 8.59 -9.54 2.55
CA ALA A 56 8.14 -9.05 1.26
C ALA A 56 6.74 -8.41 1.34
N VAL A 57 6.46 -7.50 0.44
CA VAL A 57 5.15 -6.88 0.23
C VAL A 57 4.90 -6.72 -1.26
N THR A 58 3.66 -6.87 -1.70
CA THR A 58 3.24 -6.56 -3.07
C THR A 58 2.48 -5.23 -3.10
N VAL A 59 2.84 -4.35 -4.02
CA VAL A 59 2.08 -3.14 -4.34
C VAL A 59 1.46 -3.32 -5.72
N ALA A 60 0.14 -3.39 -5.79
CA ALA A 60 -0.61 -3.55 -7.03
C ALA A 60 -1.29 -2.22 -7.41
N VAL A 61 -0.95 -1.68 -8.58
CA VAL A 61 -1.62 -0.51 -9.15
C VAL A 61 -2.63 -1.01 -10.18
N VAL A 62 -3.91 -0.83 -9.88
CA VAL A 62 -5.01 -1.41 -10.65
C VAL A 62 -6.09 -0.37 -10.99
N SER A 63 -7.07 -0.76 -11.81
CA SER A 63 -8.20 0.11 -12.13
C SER A 63 -9.10 0.39 -10.91
N ASP A 64 -9.81 1.50 -10.92
CA ASP A 64 -10.79 1.87 -9.89
C ASP A 64 -11.89 0.81 -9.76
N ALA A 65 -12.33 0.22 -10.88
CA ALA A 65 -13.33 -0.85 -10.89
C ALA A 65 -12.84 -2.09 -10.13
N ARG A 66 -11.55 -2.43 -10.26
CA ARG A 66 -10.95 -3.55 -9.54
C ARG A 66 -10.90 -3.29 -8.04
N VAL A 67 -10.51 -2.08 -7.63
CA VAL A 67 -10.51 -1.69 -6.21
C VAL A 67 -11.93 -1.69 -5.64
N ARG A 68 -12.91 -1.19 -6.38
CA ARG A 68 -14.33 -1.24 -5.97
C ARG A 68 -14.77 -2.69 -5.72
N ALA A 69 -14.46 -3.60 -6.63
CA ALA A 69 -14.81 -5.02 -6.49
C ALA A 69 -14.15 -5.65 -5.26
N LEU A 70 -12.89 -5.35 -5.01
CA LEU A 70 -12.16 -5.83 -3.82
C LEU A 70 -12.75 -5.23 -2.53
N ASN A 71 -13.04 -3.95 -2.51
CA ASN A 71 -13.63 -3.28 -1.36
C ASN A 71 -15.02 -3.83 -1.02
N HIS A 72 -15.84 -4.06 -2.04
CA HIS A 72 -17.15 -4.70 -1.87
C HIS A 72 -17.02 -6.13 -1.31
N ARG A 73 -16.12 -6.92 -1.90
CA ARG A 73 -15.95 -8.34 -1.53
C ARG A 73 -15.41 -8.52 -0.11
N TYR A 74 -14.42 -7.73 0.30
CA TYR A 74 -13.67 -7.95 1.54
C TYR A 74 -14.03 -7.00 2.67
N ARG A 75 -14.58 -5.82 2.38
CA ARG A 75 -14.99 -4.82 3.38
C ARG A 75 -16.48 -4.52 3.36
N ARG A 76 -17.25 -5.14 2.44
CA ARG A 76 -18.69 -4.92 2.23
C ARG A 76 -19.05 -3.44 1.97
N LYS A 77 -18.12 -2.67 1.44
CA LYS A 77 -18.31 -1.26 1.08
C LYS A 77 -18.29 -1.12 -0.42
N PRO A 78 -19.39 -0.69 -1.09
CA PRO A 78 -19.47 -0.58 -2.56
C PRO A 78 -18.81 0.69 -3.10
N LEU A 79 -17.92 1.32 -2.33
CA LEU A 79 -17.27 2.57 -2.69
C LEU A 79 -15.87 2.32 -3.24
N VAL A 80 -15.44 3.18 -4.17
CA VAL A 80 -14.04 3.23 -4.59
C VAL A 80 -13.26 3.96 -3.50
N THR A 81 -12.22 3.30 -2.98
CA THR A 81 -11.21 3.93 -2.14
C THR A 81 -9.91 4.07 -2.93
N ASP A 82 -8.98 4.87 -2.44
CA ASP A 82 -7.68 5.09 -3.06
C ASP A 82 -6.72 3.93 -2.87
N VAL A 83 -6.68 3.36 -1.66
CA VAL A 83 -5.79 2.27 -1.30
C VAL A 83 -6.46 1.27 -0.36
N LEU A 84 -6.16 0.00 -0.55
CA LEU A 84 -6.54 -1.11 0.32
C LEU A 84 -5.28 -1.85 0.77
N SER A 85 -5.21 -2.22 2.04
CA SER A 85 -4.16 -3.06 2.60
C SER A 85 -4.75 -4.38 3.08
N PHE A 86 -4.15 -5.49 2.64
CA PHE A 86 -4.54 -6.84 3.00
C PHE A 86 -3.37 -7.55 3.70
N PRO A 87 -3.37 -7.60 5.03
CA PRO A 87 -2.34 -8.30 5.79
C PRO A 87 -2.29 -9.78 5.42
N SER A 88 -1.09 -10.37 5.43
CA SER A 88 -0.88 -11.80 5.26
C SER A 88 -0.52 -12.46 6.59
N GLU A 89 -0.94 -13.71 6.73
CA GLU A 89 -0.51 -14.57 7.84
C GLU A 89 0.72 -15.42 7.47
N ASP A 90 1.17 -15.37 6.21
CA ASP A 90 2.30 -16.15 5.73
C ASP A 90 3.62 -15.59 6.29
N PRO A 91 4.49 -16.43 6.88
CA PRO A 91 5.79 -15.99 7.38
C PRO A 91 6.64 -15.34 6.28
N GLY A 92 7.19 -14.16 6.55
CA GLY A 92 8.04 -13.43 5.61
C GLY A 92 7.30 -12.68 4.50
N TYR A 93 5.97 -12.65 4.53
CA TYR A 93 5.15 -11.85 3.63
C TYR A 93 4.19 -10.96 4.42
N LEU A 94 4.34 -9.64 4.27
CA LEU A 94 3.53 -8.67 5.02
C LEU A 94 2.10 -8.58 4.48
N GLY A 95 1.92 -8.74 3.18
CA GLY A 95 0.62 -8.64 2.53
C GLY A 95 0.63 -7.86 1.22
N ASP A 96 -0.57 -7.43 0.81
CA ASP A 96 -0.80 -6.70 -0.43
C ASP A 96 -1.30 -5.28 -0.15
N ILE A 97 -0.77 -4.33 -0.92
CA ILE A 97 -1.25 -2.95 -1.00
C ILE A 97 -1.83 -2.75 -2.39
N VAL A 98 -3.10 -2.43 -2.48
CA VAL A 98 -3.81 -2.27 -3.77
C VAL A 98 -4.22 -0.82 -3.93
N ILE A 99 -3.73 -0.16 -4.98
CA ILE A 99 -3.94 1.27 -5.25
C ILE A 99 -4.83 1.44 -6.47
N ALA A 100 -5.86 2.29 -6.35
CA ALA A 100 -6.76 2.68 -7.42
C ALA A 100 -6.12 3.77 -8.29
N ALA A 101 -5.70 3.44 -9.51
CA ALA A 101 -4.96 4.35 -10.37
C ALA A 101 -5.74 5.61 -10.76
N GLY A 102 -7.03 5.50 -11.03
CA GLY A 102 -7.88 6.64 -11.38
C GLY A 102 -8.09 7.59 -10.19
N VAL A 103 -8.34 7.04 -9.01
CA VAL A 103 -8.43 7.84 -7.77
C VAL A 103 -7.11 8.55 -7.49
N ALA A 104 -5.99 7.82 -7.55
CA ALA A 104 -4.65 8.39 -7.34
C ALA A 104 -4.37 9.53 -8.31
N ARG A 105 -4.75 9.40 -9.59
CA ARG A 105 -4.58 10.46 -10.60
C ARG A 105 -5.39 11.71 -10.26
N ARG A 106 -6.63 11.57 -9.81
CA ARG A 106 -7.47 12.71 -9.39
C ARG A 106 -6.89 13.39 -8.15
N GLN A 107 -6.50 12.62 -7.16
CA GLN A 107 -5.87 13.16 -5.94
C GLN A 107 -4.56 13.89 -6.23
N ALA A 108 -3.72 13.36 -7.11
CA ALA A 108 -2.48 14.01 -7.55
C ALA A 108 -2.75 15.40 -8.18
N ARG A 109 -3.75 15.48 -9.06
CA ARG A 109 -4.16 16.76 -9.67
C ARG A 109 -4.66 17.75 -8.61
N GLN A 110 -5.50 17.31 -7.69
CA GLN A 110 -6.03 18.16 -6.61
C GLN A 110 -4.93 18.66 -5.68
N ALA A 111 -3.94 17.82 -5.40
CA ALA A 111 -2.81 18.18 -4.55
C ALA A 111 -1.70 18.94 -5.29
N GLY A 112 -1.78 19.10 -6.61
CA GLY A 112 -0.79 19.82 -7.39
C GLY A 112 0.56 19.11 -7.53
N HIS A 113 0.59 17.78 -7.48
CA HIS A 113 1.81 17.00 -7.65
C HIS A 113 1.66 15.85 -8.65
N SER A 114 2.75 15.15 -8.97
CA SER A 114 2.75 14.08 -9.95
C SER A 114 1.99 12.84 -9.47
N LEU A 115 1.48 12.04 -10.42
CA LEU A 115 0.93 10.72 -10.10
C LEU A 115 1.95 9.83 -9.37
N GLN A 116 3.23 9.91 -9.75
CA GLN A 116 4.29 9.14 -9.09
C GLN A 116 4.41 9.51 -7.60
N THR A 117 4.33 10.80 -7.27
CA THR A 117 4.29 11.26 -5.88
C THR A 117 3.08 10.70 -5.15
N GLU A 118 1.90 10.73 -5.77
CA GLU A 118 0.68 10.17 -5.18
C GLU A 118 0.78 8.68 -4.91
N LEU A 119 1.28 7.90 -5.86
CA LEU A 119 1.50 6.47 -5.69
C LEU A 119 2.46 6.17 -4.53
N ARG A 120 3.49 6.98 -4.34
CA ARG A 120 4.40 6.88 -3.20
C ARG A 120 3.71 7.14 -1.87
N VAL A 121 2.90 8.20 -1.80
CA VAL A 121 2.10 8.53 -0.60
C VAL A 121 1.16 7.38 -0.24
N LEU A 122 0.40 6.88 -1.21
CA LEU A 122 -0.56 5.79 -0.99
C LEU A 122 0.12 4.47 -0.61
N ALA A 123 1.24 4.13 -1.26
CA ALA A 123 2.00 2.93 -0.94
C ALA A 123 2.61 2.98 0.47
N LEU A 124 3.15 4.11 0.89
CA LEU A 124 3.68 4.30 2.24
C LEU A 124 2.58 4.18 3.29
N HIS A 125 1.43 4.82 3.06
CA HIS A 125 0.26 4.74 3.93
C HIS A 125 -0.21 3.27 4.09
N GLY A 126 -0.34 2.56 2.98
CA GLY A 126 -0.71 1.14 2.97
C GLY A 126 0.30 0.25 3.70
N LEU A 127 1.60 0.51 3.55
CA LEU A 127 2.65 -0.21 4.28
C LEU A 127 2.52 -0.01 5.79
N LEU A 128 2.26 1.20 6.24
CA LEU A 128 2.07 1.46 7.67
C LEU A 128 0.87 0.71 8.24
N HIS A 129 -0.23 0.60 7.49
CA HIS A 129 -1.35 -0.25 7.88
C HIS A 129 -0.97 -1.73 7.96
N LEU A 130 -0.19 -2.28 7.02
CA LEU A 130 0.31 -3.65 7.09
C LEU A 130 1.21 -3.89 8.31
N LEU A 131 1.89 -2.85 8.78
CA LEU A 131 2.72 -2.91 10.00
C LEU A 131 1.90 -2.74 11.30
N GLY A 132 0.57 -2.63 11.20
CA GLY A 132 -0.34 -2.58 12.34
C GLY A 132 -0.63 -1.18 12.87
N TYR A 133 -0.22 -0.11 12.17
CA TYR A 133 -0.64 1.24 12.54
C TYR A 133 -2.09 1.50 12.12
N ASP A 134 -2.83 2.22 12.95
CA ASP A 134 -4.22 2.59 12.70
C ASP A 134 -4.43 4.05 13.13
N HIS A 135 -4.47 4.95 12.16
CA HIS A 135 -4.59 6.39 12.39
C HIS A 135 -5.89 6.80 13.09
N GLU A 136 -6.93 5.96 13.08
CA GLU A 136 -8.19 6.23 13.77
C GLU A 136 -8.11 5.96 15.29
N ARG A 137 -7.15 5.15 15.73
CA ARG A 137 -7.09 4.62 17.11
C ARG A 137 -5.77 4.83 17.84
N ASP A 138 -4.76 5.40 17.20
CA ASP A 138 -3.40 5.40 17.72
C ASP A 138 -2.91 6.78 18.25
N ASN A 139 -3.83 7.71 18.49
CA ASN A 139 -3.53 9.06 19.00
C ASN A 139 -2.48 9.81 18.15
N GLY A 140 -2.55 9.67 16.82
CA GLY A 140 -1.67 10.35 15.88
C GLY A 140 -0.27 9.72 15.74
N ARG A 141 -0.05 8.52 16.27
CA ARG A 141 1.23 7.81 16.13
C ARG A 141 1.57 7.53 14.66
N MET A 142 0.60 7.02 13.90
CA MET A 142 0.78 6.76 12.48
C MET A 142 1.09 8.04 11.71
N ALA A 143 0.37 9.13 11.97
CA ALA A 143 0.60 10.43 11.33
C ALA A 143 2.03 10.93 11.54
N ARG A 144 2.56 10.84 12.76
CA ARG A 144 3.94 11.25 13.07
C ARG A 144 4.99 10.41 12.35
N ILE A 145 4.78 9.11 12.26
CA ILE A 145 5.70 8.20 11.55
C ILE A 145 5.64 8.44 10.05
N GLU A 146 4.43 8.56 9.51
CA GLU A 146 4.22 8.87 8.09
C GLU A 146 4.89 10.18 7.69
N ALA A 147 4.68 11.26 8.42
CA ALA A 147 5.30 12.56 8.16
C ALA A 147 6.83 12.48 8.16
N ARG A 148 7.41 11.77 9.12
CA ARG A 148 8.87 11.57 9.20
C ARG A 148 9.41 10.80 8.00
N LEU A 149 8.75 9.71 7.61
CA LEU A 149 9.19 8.89 6.48
C LEU A 149 9.03 9.63 5.15
N ARG A 150 7.96 10.41 5.00
CA ARG A 150 7.75 11.26 3.82
C ARG A 150 8.83 12.30 3.66
N SER A 151 9.16 13.00 4.73
CA SER A 151 10.23 14.00 4.74
C SER A 151 11.56 13.36 4.31
N ARG A 152 11.89 12.18 4.83
CA ARG A 152 13.07 11.41 4.41
C ARG A 152 13.02 10.98 2.94
N GLY A 153 11.83 10.72 2.41
CA GLY A 153 11.59 10.31 1.01
C GLY A 153 11.42 11.46 0.04
N GLY A 154 11.58 12.70 0.48
CA GLY A 154 11.44 13.89 -0.36
C GLY A 154 9.98 14.27 -0.69
N LEU A 155 9.00 13.78 0.09
CA LEU A 155 7.58 14.14 -0.06
C LEU A 155 7.16 15.19 0.99
N ARG A 156 6.20 16.07 0.62
CA ARG A 156 5.80 17.21 1.47
C ARG A 156 4.62 16.94 2.39
N GLU A 157 3.58 16.18 1.96
CA GLU A 157 2.33 15.99 2.72
C GLU A 157 1.90 14.52 2.86
N GLY A 158 1.29 14.13 3.99
CA GLY A 158 0.75 12.81 4.28
C GLY A 158 -0.72 12.64 3.90
N LEU A 159 -1.14 11.40 3.69
CA LEU A 159 -2.53 11.08 3.37
C LEU A 159 -3.47 11.39 4.54
N ILE A 160 -3.03 11.20 5.77
CA ILE A 160 -3.81 11.45 6.99
C ILE A 160 -4.15 12.95 7.13
N GLU A 161 -3.24 13.82 6.74
CA GLU A 161 -3.42 15.28 6.85
C GLU A 161 -4.46 15.85 5.87
N ARG A 162 -4.77 15.11 4.80
CA ARG A 162 -5.75 15.52 3.79
C ARG A 162 -7.21 15.31 4.18
N HIS A 163 -7.45 14.51 5.21
CA HIS A 163 -8.79 14.13 5.65
C HIS A 163 -9.24 14.89 6.90
N ARG A 164 -8.54 16.00 7.24
CA ARG A 164 -8.91 16.93 8.32
C ARG A 164 -9.71 18.11 7.80
#